data_91fce13ede087de662a5d6d112702f87
#
_entry.id   91fce13ede087de662a5d6d112702f87
#
_cell.length_a   1.000
_cell.length_b   1.000
_cell.length_c   1.000
_cell.angle_alpha   90.00
_cell.angle_beta   90.00
_cell.angle_gamma   90.00
#
_symmetry.space_group_name_H-M   'P 1'
#
loop_
_entity.id
_entity.type
_entity.pdbx_description
1 polymer ?
#
loop_
_entity_poly.entity_id
_entity_poly.type
_entity_poly.pdbx_seq_one_letter_code
_entity_poly.pdbx_strand_id
1 'polypeptide(L)'
;MRAVAARMVAFYFRAPVKAFFRGRIDYMSYARAINPHVMADAAKWSWRMTTPAVLAHAIRTEGWGFIPKQVLPPLMANTCIGAVLYTAYLHSLSALHEPSSHQTKRVYPPPPPSVTFTAGFIGGSVQSVIAAPFDALQTRFRTADILEGKHRTMWHYAGQKLQSIGLQGIFAGWSLSFFKDAFGAAVFFGTFETVKSQAYLEFVTRYYGSRTRDTLLEKSIPYLEETHDDRPVIRPHYMLEPMFLLLAGVSASISSQLIQHPLTELQDVHYRRLEALDFQAHYDSQPSHVVRRYYHAYEETFAQCKILAKRAGGWRKYIYRGFFMNTIKQVPSTSAGLIVFEVVRRKYSFENEEVMINHADARILLT
;
A
#
# COMPACT_ATOMS: atom_id res chain seq x y z
N MET A 1 1.63 29.24 -12.33
CA MET A 1 1.31 27.85 -12.64
C MET A 1 2.55 26.96 -12.84
N ARG A 2 3.55 27.32 -13.67
CA ARG A 2 4.77 26.50 -13.89
C ARG A 2 5.55 26.17 -12.60
N ALA A 3 5.68 27.11 -11.66
CA ALA A 3 6.39 26.89 -10.38
C ALA A 3 5.66 25.93 -9.43
N VAL A 4 4.33 25.90 -9.45
CA VAL A 4 3.53 24.97 -8.65
C VAL A 4 3.60 23.56 -9.26
N ALA A 5 3.54 23.44 -10.59
CA ALA A 5 3.71 22.18 -11.28
C ALA A 5 5.13 21.60 -11.04
N ALA A 6 6.18 22.42 -11.10
CA ALA A 6 7.55 21.98 -10.81
C ALA A 6 7.73 21.54 -9.36
N ARG A 7 7.09 22.21 -8.39
CA ARG A 7 7.09 21.80 -6.98
C ARG A 7 6.28 20.52 -6.75
N MET A 8 5.15 20.36 -7.44
CA MET A 8 4.40 19.10 -7.42
C MET A 8 5.21 17.95 -8.03
N VAL A 9 5.84 18.15 -9.19
CA VAL A 9 6.72 17.16 -9.81
C VAL A 9 7.88 16.80 -8.87
N ALA A 10 8.55 17.79 -8.26
CA ALA A 10 9.61 17.52 -7.29
C ALA A 10 9.12 16.80 -6.04
N PHE A 11 7.91 17.09 -5.57
CA PHE A 11 7.26 16.35 -4.48
C PHE A 11 6.93 14.92 -4.90
N TYR A 12 6.46 14.72 -6.13
CA TYR A 12 6.20 13.42 -6.73
C TYR A 12 7.46 12.56 -6.86
N PHE A 13 8.58 13.12 -7.29
CA PHE A 13 9.85 12.39 -7.36
C PHE A 13 10.44 12.06 -5.98
N ARG A 14 10.08 12.80 -4.93
CA ARG A 14 10.48 12.48 -3.54
C ARG A 14 9.58 11.46 -2.84
N ALA A 15 8.29 11.44 -3.20
CA ALA A 15 7.29 10.56 -2.59
C ALA A 15 7.26 9.13 -3.17
N PRO A 16 7.44 8.88 -4.48
CA PRO A 16 7.19 7.58 -5.08
C PRO A 16 8.10 6.46 -4.55
N VAL A 17 9.34 6.78 -4.17
CA VAL A 17 10.23 5.77 -3.59
C VAL A 17 9.69 5.21 -2.28
N LYS A 18 9.01 6.02 -1.45
CA LYS A 18 8.34 5.56 -0.21
C LYS A 18 6.99 4.89 -0.47
N ALA A 19 6.30 5.22 -1.54
CA ALA A 19 4.95 4.77 -1.83
C ALA A 19 4.91 3.34 -2.39
N PHE A 20 5.84 3.02 -3.29
CA PHE A 20 6.02 1.66 -3.79
C PHE A 20 6.58 0.72 -2.71
N PHE A 21 7.32 1.27 -1.77
CA PHE A 21 7.93 0.54 -0.68
C PHE A 21 7.13 0.78 0.60
N ARG A 22 5.99 0.16 0.75
CA ARG A 22 5.46 -0.11 2.08
C ARG A 22 6.56 -0.85 2.82
N GLY A 23 7.36 -0.09 3.56
CA GLY A 23 8.53 -0.63 4.22
C GLY A 23 8.10 -1.58 5.33
N ARG A 24 7.87 -2.84 4.98
CA ARG A 24 7.76 -3.89 5.99
C ARG A 24 9.06 -4.00 6.76
N ILE A 25 10.18 -3.86 6.05
CA ILE A 25 11.51 -3.82 6.65
C ILE A 25 12.02 -2.39 6.54
N ASP A 26 12.41 -1.81 7.67
CA ASP A 26 12.96 -0.47 7.72
C ASP A 26 14.41 -0.45 7.22
N TYR A 27 14.59 -0.07 5.94
CA TYR A 27 15.90 0.03 5.29
C TYR A 27 16.78 1.16 5.84
N MET A 28 16.24 2.05 6.67
CA MET A 28 16.96 3.18 7.26
C MET A 28 17.30 2.98 8.74
N SER A 29 16.95 1.85 9.34
CA SER A 29 17.16 1.58 10.76
C SER A 29 18.64 1.68 11.15
N TYR A 30 19.50 1.05 10.39
CA TYR A 30 20.96 1.11 10.59
C TYR A 30 21.51 2.52 10.37
N ALA A 31 21.13 3.18 9.26
CA ALA A 31 21.59 4.55 8.97
C ALA A 31 21.20 5.57 10.06
N ARG A 32 20.03 5.36 10.68
CA ARG A 32 19.60 6.17 11.83
C ARG A 32 20.39 5.86 13.10
N ALA A 33 20.72 4.59 13.32
CA ALA A 33 21.46 4.16 14.49
C ALA A 33 22.90 4.69 14.54
N ILE A 34 23.57 4.84 13.37
CA ILE A 34 24.93 5.40 13.29
C ILE A 34 24.95 6.92 13.26
N ASN A 35 23.81 7.60 13.18
CA ASN A 35 23.74 9.05 13.12
C ASN A 35 23.55 9.67 14.52
N PRO A 36 24.57 10.31 15.10
CA PRO A 36 24.50 10.86 16.46
C PRO A 36 23.44 11.97 16.60
N HIS A 37 23.13 12.70 15.52
CA HIS A 37 22.12 13.76 15.56
C HIS A 37 20.70 13.22 15.65
N VAL A 38 20.41 12.02 15.17
CA VAL A 38 19.10 11.37 15.30
C VAL A 38 18.90 10.85 16.72
N MET A 39 19.97 10.43 17.38
CA MET A 39 19.93 9.94 18.77
C MET A 39 19.82 11.09 19.80
N ALA A 40 20.52 12.20 19.57
CA ALA A 40 20.60 13.31 20.52
C ALA A 40 19.39 14.27 20.48
N ASP A 41 18.78 14.50 19.32
CA ASP A 41 17.76 15.53 19.09
C ASP A 41 16.37 14.98 18.72
N ALA A 42 15.97 13.87 19.32
CA ALA A 42 14.63 13.26 19.06
C ALA A 42 13.44 14.22 19.30
N ALA A 43 13.66 15.36 19.98
CA ALA A 43 12.62 16.33 20.32
C ALA A 43 12.44 17.48 19.32
N LYS A 44 13.44 17.81 18.46
CA LYS A 44 13.37 18.93 17.52
C LYS A 44 13.57 18.47 16.08
N TRP A 45 12.60 18.79 15.22
CA TRP A 45 12.71 18.52 13.79
C TRP A 45 13.84 19.32 13.15
N SER A 46 14.76 18.63 12.45
CA SER A 46 15.87 19.24 11.72
C SER A 46 15.96 18.65 10.29
N TRP A 47 16.43 19.42 9.34
CA TRP A 47 16.73 18.95 7.98
C TRP A 47 17.71 17.78 7.97
N ARG A 48 18.58 17.67 8.99
CA ARG A 48 19.55 16.58 9.17
C ARG A 48 18.90 15.25 9.51
N MET A 49 17.62 15.26 9.94
CA MET A 49 16.81 14.05 10.19
C MET A 49 16.06 13.55 8.96
N THR A 50 16.17 14.26 7.83
CA THR A 50 15.54 13.81 6.59
C THR A 50 16.24 12.57 6.03
N THR A 51 15.49 11.69 5.37
CA THR A 51 16.02 10.46 4.78
C THR A 51 17.26 10.69 3.90
N PRO A 52 17.31 11.72 3.02
CA PRO A 52 18.51 12.01 2.24
C PRO A 52 19.71 12.40 3.09
N ALA A 53 19.51 13.20 4.15
CA ALA A 53 20.60 13.65 5.01
C ALA A 53 21.17 12.50 5.85
N VAL A 54 20.31 11.63 6.39
CA VAL A 54 20.72 10.44 7.13
C VAL A 54 21.47 9.47 6.21
N LEU A 55 20.99 9.27 4.98
CA LEU A 55 21.67 8.43 3.99
C LEU A 55 23.04 9.02 3.58
N ALA A 56 23.10 10.32 3.33
CA ALA A 56 24.34 11.01 3.01
C ALA A 56 25.37 10.90 4.15
N HIS A 57 24.93 10.98 5.41
CA HIS A 57 25.79 10.75 6.57
C HIS A 57 26.30 9.32 6.61
N ALA A 58 25.43 8.32 6.42
CA ALA A 58 25.82 6.90 6.40
C ALA A 58 26.83 6.60 5.28
N ILE A 59 26.65 7.19 4.08
CA ILE A 59 27.60 7.04 2.97
C ILE A 59 28.95 7.68 3.29
N ARG A 60 28.96 8.82 3.99
CA ARG A 60 30.22 9.49 4.39
C ARG A 60 30.99 8.70 5.44
N THR A 61 30.29 8.00 6.35
CA THR A 61 30.92 7.23 7.43
C THR A 61 31.34 5.83 6.99
N GLU A 62 30.49 5.11 6.27
CA GLU A 62 30.67 3.70 5.89
C GLU A 62 31.10 3.52 4.41
N GLY A 63 31.12 4.61 3.64
CA GLY A 63 31.41 4.59 2.21
C GLY A 63 30.24 4.11 1.35
N TRP A 64 30.42 4.14 0.01
CA TRP A 64 29.41 3.73 -0.97
C TRP A 64 28.95 2.27 -0.87
N GLY A 65 29.82 1.40 -0.33
CA GLY A 65 29.48 -0.01 -0.08
C GLY A 65 28.34 -0.23 0.91
N PHE A 66 27.96 0.79 1.68
CA PHE A 66 26.82 0.77 2.58
C PHE A 66 25.48 0.50 1.86
N ILE A 67 25.28 1.11 0.68
CA ILE A 67 24.02 0.97 -0.07
C ILE A 67 23.73 -0.48 -0.43
N PRO A 68 24.61 -1.21 -1.17
CA PRO A 68 24.32 -2.59 -1.54
C PRO A 68 24.30 -3.57 -0.37
N LYS A 69 24.99 -3.28 0.72
CA LYS A 69 25.10 -4.19 1.88
C LYS A 69 23.93 -4.06 2.86
N GLN A 70 23.40 -2.85 3.08
CA GLN A 70 22.43 -2.59 4.13
C GLN A 70 21.08 -2.04 3.62
N VAL A 71 21.08 -1.23 2.57
CA VAL A 71 19.87 -0.58 2.07
C VAL A 71 19.16 -1.41 1.00
N LEU A 72 19.92 -1.99 0.09
CA LEU A 72 19.38 -2.72 -1.06
C LEU A 72 18.56 -3.97 -0.67
N PRO A 73 18.98 -4.83 0.30
CA PRO A 73 18.23 -6.03 0.65
C PRO A 73 16.79 -5.77 1.12
N PRO A 74 16.55 -4.89 2.12
CA PRO A 74 15.19 -4.55 2.54
C PRO A 74 14.38 -3.87 1.43
N LEU A 75 15.03 -3.09 0.58
CA LEU A 75 14.38 -2.40 -0.53
C LEU A 75 13.89 -3.40 -1.58
N MET A 76 14.72 -4.35 -1.98
CA MET A 76 14.35 -5.42 -2.90
C MET A 76 13.23 -6.30 -2.33
N ALA A 77 13.33 -6.69 -1.06
CA ALA A 77 12.29 -7.47 -0.40
C ALA A 77 10.92 -6.76 -0.46
N ASN A 78 10.89 -5.48 -0.09
CA ASN A 78 9.66 -4.68 -0.13
C ASN A 78 9.11 -4.55 -1.56
N THR A 79 10.00 -4.39 -2.57
CA THR A 79 9.60 -4.31 -3.99
C THR A 79 9.00 -5.62 -4.47
N CYS A 80 9.64 -6.75 -4.17
CA CYS A 80 9.13 -8.07 -4.54
C CYS A 80 7.76 -8.34 -3.92
N ILE A 81 7.58 -8.03 -2.63
CA ILE A 81 6.30 -8.19 -1.94
C ILE A 81 5.21 -7.33 -2.60
N GLY A 82 5.52 -6.08 -2.95
CA GLY A 82 4.60 -5.20 -3.66
C GLY A 82 4.27 -5.70 -5.07
N ALA A 83 5.27 -6.16 -5.82
CA ALA A 83 5.07 -6.73 -7.16
C ALA A 83 4.15 -7.96 -7.11
N VAL A 84 4.35 -8.85 -6.14
CA VAL A 84 3.48 -10.02 -5.94
C VAL A 84 2.04 -9.61 -5.68
N LEU A 85 1.80 -8.61 -4.82
CA LEU A 85 0.45 -8.10 -4.55
C LEU A 85 -0.25 -7.65 -5.83
N TYR A 86 0.39 -6.77 -6.59
CA TYR A 86 -0.21 -6.20 -7.80
C TYR A 86 -0.40 -7.25 -8.89
N THR A 87 0.57 -8.14 -9.10
CA THR A 87 0.46 -9.22 -10.09
C THR A 87 -0.67 -10.20 -9.73
N ALA A 88 -0.73 -10.63 -8.48
CA ALA A 88 -1.80 -11.51 -7.99
C ALA A 88 -3.18 -10.83 -8.08
N TYR A 89 -3.27 -9.55 -7.73
CA TYR A 89 -4.50 -8.76 -7.88
C TYR A 89 -4.95 -8.69 -9.34
N LEU A 90 -4.07 -8.29 -10.26
CA LEU A 90 -4.41 -8.16 -11.68
C LEU A 90 -4.79 -9.51 -12.30
N HIS A 91 -4.08 -10.57 -11.95
CA HIS A 91 -4.40 -11.92 -12.42
C HIS A 91 -5.77 -12.40 -11.90
N SER A 92 -6.04 -12.18 -10.61
CA SER A 92 -7.34 -12.52 -10.02
C SER A 92 -8.48 -11.67 -10.60
N LEU A 93 -8.23 -10.38 -10.84
CA LEU A 93 -9.20 -9.48 -11.47
C LEU A 93 -9.52 -9.92 -12.90
N SER A 94 -8.51 -10.27 -13.70
CA SER A 94 -8.71 -10.74 -15.07
C SER A 94 -9.46 -12.08 -15.13
N ALA A 95 -9.28 -12.95 -14.15
CA ALA A 95 -10.00 -14.21 -14.05
C ALA A 95 -11.46 -14.05 -13.61
N LEU A 96 -11.76 -13.04 -12.78
CA LEU A 96 -13.10 -12.80 -12.24
C LEU A 96 -13.94 -11.84 -13.08
N HIS A 97 -13.31 -11.05 -13.95
CA HIS A 97 -13.97 -10.03 -14.77
C HIS A 97 -13.38 -10.02 -16.18
N GLU A 98 -14.08 -10.64 -17.11
CA GLU A 98 -13.63 -10.83 -18.49
C GLU A 98 -13.18 -9.54 -19.20
N PRO A 99 -13.90 -8.39 -19.12
CA PRO A 99 -13.42 -7.13 -19.71
C PRO A 99 -12.07 -6.65 -19.18
N SER A 100 -11.69 -7.05 -17.97
CA SER A 100 -10.38 -6.72 -17.37
C SER A 100 -9.25 -7.62 -17.85
N SER A 101 -9.55 -8.71 -18.57
CA SER A 101 -8.53 -9.59 -19.17
C SER A 101 -7.86 -8.96 -20.39
N HIS A 102 -8.60 -8.09 -21.09
CA HIS A 102 -8.05 -7.32 -22.19
C HIS A 102 -7.14 -6.21 -21.63
N GLN A 103 -5.95 -6.07 -22.22
CA GLN A 103 -4.98 -5.03 -21.81
C GLN A 103 -5.37 -3.66 -22.41
N THR A 104 -6.64 -3.31 -22.31
CA THR A 104 -7.16 -2.04 -22.79
C THR A 104 -6.84 -0.91 -21.79
N LYS A 105 -6.67 0.29 -22.31
CA LYS A 105 -6.42 1.51 -21.53
C LYS A 105 -7.55 1.76 -20.53
N ARG A 106 -8.78 1.42 -20.93
CA ARG A 106 -9.98 1.53 -20.10
C ARG A 106 -10.80 0.26 -20.16
N VAL A 107 -11.22 -0.20 -19.01
CA VAL A 107 -12.08 -1.36 -18.86
C VAL A 107 -13.53 -0.88 -18.80
N TYR A 108 -14.33 -1.33 -19.76
CA TYR A 108 -15.77 -1.07 -19.78
C TYR A 108 -16.53 -2.36 -20.11
N PRO A 109 -17.57 -2.70 -19.34
CA PRO A 109 -18.05 -2.05 -18.11
C PRO A 109 -17.03 -2.11 -16.99
N PRO A 110 -17.06 -1.15 -16.01
CA PRO A 110 -16.14 -1.16 -14.89
C PRO A 110 -16.40 -2.36 -13.97
N PRO A 111 -15.35 -2.94 -13.37
CA PRO A 111 -15.51 -4.09 -12.51
C PRO A 111 -16.37 -3.76 -11.28
N PRO A 112 -17.31 -4.63 -10.89
CA PRO A 112 -18.14 -4.40 -9.71
C PRO A 112 -17.30 -4.43 -8.43
N PRO A 113 -17.71 -3.71 -7.36
CA PRO A 113 -16.96 -3.63 -6.10
C PRO A 113 -16.70 -4.98 -5.45
N SER A 114 -17.62 -5.93 -5.59
CA SER A 114 -17.47 -7.30 -5.07
C SER A 114 -16.31 -8.04 -5.72
N VAL A 115 -16.16 -7.90 -7.03
CA VAL A 115 -15.08 -8.54 -7.79
C VAL A 115 -13.72 -7.94 -7.43
N THR A 116 -13.63 -6.60 -7.36
CA THR A 116 -12.39 -5.91 -6.98
C THR A 116 -11.98 -6.19 -5.54
N PHE A 117 -12.97 -6.28 -4.64
CA PHE A 117 -12.75 -6.70 -3.25
C PHE A 117 -12.21 -8.13 -3.18
N THR A 118 -12.83 -9.07 -3.89
CA THR A 118 -12.41 -10.48 -3.92
C THR A 118 -11.02 -10.64 -4.53
N ALA A 119 -10.75 -9.98 -5.66
CA ALA A 119 -9.44 -9.97 -6.28
C ALA A 119 -8.37 -9.38 -5.35
N GLY A 120 -8.70 -8.29 -4.65
CA GLY A 120 -7.84 -7.68 -3.63
C GLY A 120 -7.58 -8.61 -2.45
N PHE A 121 -8.59 -9.33 -1.98
CA PHE A 121 -8.45 -10.33 -0.91
C PHE A 121 -7.50 -11.46 -1.32
N ILE A 122 -7.66 -12.01 -2.52
CA ILE A 122 -6.78 -13.06 -3.06
C ILE A 122 -5.34 -12.52 -3.19
N GLY A 123 -5.17 -11.33 -3.78
CA GLY A 123 -3.86 -10.68 -3.92
C GLY A 123 -3.16 -10.47 -2.57
N GLY A 124 -3.88 -9.96 -1.58
CA GLY A 124 -3.37 -9.77 -0.22
C GLY A 124 -3.05 -11.08 0.50
N SER A 125 -3.83 -12.14 0.25
CA SER A 125 -3.58 -13.48 0.79
C SER A 125 -2.27 -14.05 0.25
N VAL A 126 -2.07 -14.02 -1.07
CA VAL A 126 -0.81 -14.46 -1.72
C VAL A 126 0.36 -13.63 -1.23
N GLN A 127 0.20 -12.31 -1.16
CA GLN A 127 1.22 -11.40 -0.63
C GLN A 127 1.63 -11.80 0.79
N SER A 128 0.68 -12.10 1.68
CA SER A 128 0.97 -12.40 3.08
C SER A 128 1.82 -13.66 3.27
N VAL A 129 1.63 -14.68 2.42
CA VAL A 129 2.44 -15.90 2.42
C VAL A 129 3.89 -15.59 2.02
N ILE A 130 4.07 -14.85 0.91
CA ILE A 130 5.39 -14.45 0.44
C ILE A 130 6.10 -13.51 1.42
N ALA A 131 5.32 -12.70 2.13
CA ALA A 131 5.82 -11.75 3.11
C ALA A 131 6.20 -12.38 4.46
N ALA A 132 5.68 -13.57 4.79
CA ALA A 132 5.90 -14.22 6.08
C ALA A 132 7.38 -14.29 6.53
N PRO A 133 8.35 -14.72 5.69
CA PRO A 133 9.75 -14.75 6.09
C PRO A 133 10.32 -13.36 6.38
N PHE A 134 9.85 -12.34 5.67
CA PHE A 134 10.31 -10.96 5.87
C PHE A 134 9.70 -10.35 7.14
N ASP A 135 8.45 -10.66 7.44
CA ASP A 135 7.80 -10.26 8.71
C ASP A 135 8.51 -10.93 9.90
N ALA A 136 8.85 -12.22 9.78
CA ALA A 136 9.60 -12.93 10.79
C ALA A 136 11.00 -12.34 11.05
N LEU A 137 11.66 -11.84 9.99
CA LEU A 137 12.94 -11.15 10.11
C LEU A 137 12.78 -9.79 10.79
N GLN A 138 11.76 -9.02 10.41
CA GLN A 138 11.50 -7.69 10.97
C GLN A 138 11.30 -7.74 12.48
N THR A 139 10.53 -8.71 12.98
CA THR A 139 10.26 -8.87 14.40
C THR A 139 11.50 -9.17 15.21
N ARG A 140 12.47 -9.86 14.62
CA ARG A 140 13.71 -10.35 15.28
C ARG A 140 14.93 -9.51 14.94
N PHE A 141 14.74 -8.46 14.14
CA PHE A 141 15.81 -7.58 13.72
C PHE A 141 16.30 -6.72 14.89
N ARG A 142 17.53 -6.94 15.29
CA ARG A 142 18.22 -6.11 16.26
C ARG A 142 19.33 -5.33 15.58
N THR A 143 19.16 -4.01 15.55
CA THR A 143 20.20 -3.13 15.00
C THR A 143 21.53 -3.30 15.74
N ALA A 144 21.48 -3.65 17.02
CA ALA A 144 22.67 -3.93 17.83
C ALA A 144 23.53 -5.06 17.25
N ASP A 145 22.91 -6.15 16.74
CA ASP A 145 23.64 -7.31 16.21
C ASP A 145 24.49 -6.94 14.96
N ILE A 146 24.05 -5.92 14.20
CA ILE A 146 24.80 -5.41 13.05
C ILE A 146 25.86 -4.40 13.49
N LEU A 147 25.55 -3.53 14.45
CA LEU A 147 26.49 -2.54 15.00
C LEU A 147 27.68 -3.22 15.70
N GLU A 148 27.45 -4.35 16.38
CA GLU A 148 28.48 -5.16 17.03
C GLU A 148 29.37 -5.92 16.04
N GLY A 149 29.14 -5.79 14.72
CA GLY A 149 29.97 -6.42 13.69
C GLY A 149 29.79 -7.94 13.56
N LYS A 150 28.79 -8.54 14.21
CA LYS A 150 28.49 -9.98 14.12
C LYS A 150 28.14 -10.42 12.71
N HIS A 151 27.59 -9.51 11.89
CA HIS A 151 27.18 -9.77 10.51
C HIS A 151 27.72 -8.70 9.56
N ARG A 152 28.42 -9.13 8.52
CA ARG A 152 29.02 -8.24 7.51
C ARG A 152 27.98 -7.57 6.60
N THR A 153 26.83 -8.22 6.37
CA THR A 153 25.78 -7.75 5.46
C THR A 153 24.42 -8.16 5.97
N MET A 154 23.39 -7.37 5.58
CA MET A 154 22.00 -7.70 5.87
C MET A 154 21.55 -9.04 5.24
N TRP A 155 22.10 -9.42 4.08
CA TRP A 155 21.84 -10.69 3.43
C TRP A 155 22.30 -11.88 4.29
N HIS A 156 23.51 -11.80 4.82
CA HIS A 156 24.06 -12.84 5.69
C HIS A 156 23.27 -12.98 6.98
N TYR A 157 22.90 -11.84 7.60
CA TYR A 157 22.04 -11.81 8.77
C TYR A 157 20.69 -12.49 8.50
N ALA A 158 20.01 -12.10 7.40
CA ALA A 158 18.71 -12.64 7.03
C ALA A 158 18.75 -14.15 6.80
N GLY A 159 19.74 -14.65 6.05
CA GLY A 159 19.89 -16.08 5.76
C GLY A 159 20.13 -16.90 7.03
N GLN A 160 21.07 -16.47 7.87
CA GLN A 160 21.42 -17.18 9.09
C GLN A 160 20.26 -17.15 10.11
N LYS A 161 19.56 -16.01 10.22
CA LYS A 161 18.42 -15.88 11.14
C LYS A 161 17.23 -16.72 10.69
N LEU A 162 16.88 -16.72 9.41
CA LEU A 162 15.80 -17.58 8.88
C LEU A 162 16.13 -19.07 9.06
N GLN A 163 17.37 -19.46 8.86
CA GLN A 163 17.79 -20.84 9.09
C GLN A 163 17.69 -21.24 10.56
N SER A 164 18.06 -20.36 11.49
CA SER A 164 17.96 -20.61 12.93
C SER A 164 16.52 -20.68 13.44
N ILE A 165 15.59 -19.92 12.85
CA ILE A 165 14.17 -19.86 13.26
C ILE A 165 13.41 -21.06 12.69
N GLY A 166 13.77 -21.54 11.51
CA GLY A 166 13.07 -22.61 10.81
C GLY A 166 11.66 -22.22 10.32
N LEU A 167 11.01 -23.14 9.62
CA LEU A 167 9.68 -22.89 9.03
C LEU A 167 8.61 -22.57 10.10
N GLN A 168 8.63 -23.24 11.24
CA GLN A 168 7.65 -23.02 12.30
C GLN A 168 7.74 -21.59 12.87
N GLY A 169 8.94 -21.08 13.05
CA GLY A 169 9.15 -19.72 13.51
C GLY A 169 8.85 -18.65 12.47
N ILE A 170 9.02 -18.96 11.17
CA ILE A 170 8.66 -18.06 10.07
C ILE A 170 7.14 -17.80 10.05
N PHE A 171 6.33 -18.85 10.24
CA PHE A 171 4.88 -18.74 10.25
C PHE A 171 4.29 -18.48 11.65
N ALA A 172 5.12 -18.32 12.68
CA ALA A 172 4.65 -17.86 13.98
C ALA A 172 4.11 -16.42 13.87
N GLY A 173 2.85 -16.20 14.22
CA GLY A 173 2.20 -14.88 14.09
C GLY A 173 1.70 -14.52 12.69
N TRP A 174 1.85 -15.41 11.70
CA TRP A 174 1.41 -15.18 10.33
C TRP A 174 -0.09 -14.90 10.20
N SER A 175 -0.94 -15.49 11.04
CA SER A 175 -2.40 -15.29 10.95
C SER A 175 -2.80 -13.81 11.06
N LEU A 176 -2.19 -13.03 11.95
CA LEU A 176 -2.46 -11.59 12.08
C LEU A 176 -1.98 -10.83 10.84
N SER A 177 -0.82 -11.19 10.28
CA SER A 177 -0.33 -10.65 9.01
C SER A 177 -1.28 -10.96 7.86
N PHE A 178 -1.78 -12.21 7.80
CA PHE A 178 -2.72 -12.64 6.79
C PHE A 178 -4.02 -11.82 6.83
N PHE A 179 -4.67 -11.71 7.97
CA PHE A 179 -5.89 -10.91 8.08
C PHE A 179 -5.65 -9.45 7.74
N LYS A 180 -4.56 -8.86 8.23
CA LYS A 180 -4.20 -7.47 7.93
C LYS A 180 -4.00 -7.24 6.44
N ASP A 181 -3.25 -8.10 5.78
CA ASP A 181 -2.89 -7.93 4.36
C ASP A 181 -4.05 -8.28 3.44
N ALA A 182 -4.75 -9.39 3.68
CA ALA A 182 -5.88 -9.82 2.85
C ALA A 182 -7.03 -8.81 2.90
N PHE A 183 -7.51 -8.45 4.09
CA PHE A 183 -8.61 -7.48 4.22
C PHE A 183 -8.16 -6.05 3.90
N GLY A 184 -6.93 -5.69 4.26
CA GLY A 184 -6.38 -4.39 3.92
C GLY A 184 -6.28 -4.17 2.42
N ALA A 185 -5.83 -5.17 1.65
CA ALA A 185 -5.77 -5.13 0.20
C ALA A 185 -7.17 -5.18 -0.44
N ALA A 186 -8.08 -6.01 0.08
CA ALA A 186 -9.46 -6.10 -0.38
C ALA A 186 -10.17 -4.74 -0.32
N VAL A 187 -10.11 -4.09 0.85
CA VAL A 187 -10.73 -2.75 1.04
C VAL A 187 -10.00 -1.70 0.21
N PHE A 188 -8.67 -1.78 0.10
CA PHE A 188 -7.89 -0.84 -0.69
C PHE A 188 -8.28 -0.87 -2.18
N PHE A 189 -8.21 -2.04 -2.82
CA PHE A 189 -8.52 -2.17 -4.24
C PHE A 189 -10.02 -2.00 -4.52
N GLY A 190 -10.89 -2.49 -3.64
CA GLY A 190 -12.34 -2.27 -3.73
C GLY A 190 -12.69 -0.79 -3.74
N THR A 191 -12.17 -0.01 -2.78
CA THR A 191 -12.42 1.43 -2.72
C THR A 191 -11.75 2.18 -3.89
N PHE A 192 -10.51 1.81 -4.21
CA PHE A 192 -9.75 2.45 -5.28
C PHE A 192 -10.46 2.35 -6.63
N GLU A 193 -10.84 1.14 -7.03
CA GLU A 193 -11.48 0.90 -8.32
C GLU A 193 -12.90 1.47 -8.38
N THR A 194 -13.65 1.41 -7.26
CA THR A 194 -14.98 2.02 -7.18
C THR A 194 -14.92 3.54 -7.42
N VAL A 195 -13.99 4.25 -6.78
CA VAL A 195 -13.88 5.70 -6.95
C VAL A 195 -13.29 6.05 -8.31
N LYS A 196 -12.26 5.35 -8.75
CA LYS A 196 -11.56 5.59 -10.02
C LYS A 196 -12.46 5.33 -11.23
N SER A 197 -13.24 4.25 -11.22
CA SER A 197 -13.99 3.79 -12.40
C SER A 197 -15.48 4.11 -12.28
N GLN A 198 -16.15 3.63 -11.24
CA GLN A 198 -17.60 3.77 -11.12
C GLN A 198 -18.03 5.20 -10.77
N ALA A 199 -17.42 5.81 -9.75
CA ALA A 199 -17.77 7.18 -9.37
C ALA A 199 -17.39 8.18 -10.47
N TYR A 200 -16.27 7.96 -11.16
CA TYR A 200 -15.90 8.75 -12.32
C TYR A 200 -16.94 8.64 -13.43
N LEU A 201 -17.32 7.42 -13.80
CA LEU A 201 -18.30 7.17 -14.85
C LEU A 201 -19.67 7.78 -14.50
N GLU A 202 -20.13 7.60 -13.27
CA GLU A 202 -21.40 8.17 -12.80
C GLU A 202 -21.36 9.71 -12.80
N PHE A 203 -20.25 10.30 -12.39
CA PHE A 203 -20.07 11.75 -12.44
C PHE A 203 -20.12 12.28 -13.87
N VAL A 204 -19.38 11.67 -14.79
CA VAL A 204 -19.30 12.09 -16.18
C VAL A 204 -20.67 11.96 -16.87
N THR A 205 -21.35 10.83 -16.69
CA THR A 205 -22.68 10.62 -17.28
C THR A 205 -23.73 11.58 -16.73
N ARG A 206 -23.74 11.83 -15.41
CA ARG A 206 -24.69 12.80 -14.82
C ARG A 206 -24.38 14.22 -15.24
N TYR A 207 -23.14 14.66 -15.09
CA TYR A 207 -22.77 16.06 -15.32
C TYR A 207 -22.87 16.47 -16.80
N TYR A 208 -22.32 15.65 -17.69
CA TYR A 208 -22.33 15.97 -19.11
C TYR A 208 -23.65 15.59 -19.79
N GLY A 209 -24.31 14.52 -19.34
CA GLY A 209 -25.63 14.12 -19.83
C GLY A 209 -26.72 15.15 -19.51
N SER A 210 -26.78 15.68 -18.28
CA SER A 210 -27.74 16.70 -17.91
C SER A 210 -27.51 18.00 -18.64
N ARG A 211 -26.24 18.43 -18.76
CA ARG A 211 -25.88 19.70 -19.43
C ARG A 211 -26.20 19.69 -20.91
N THR A 212 -26.06 18.57 -21.58
CA THR A 212 -26.44 18.41 -22.99
C THR A 212 -27.95 18.52 -23.15
N ARG A 213 -28.71 17.92 -22.26
CA ARG A 213 -30.17 18.01 -22.25
C ARG A 213 -30.65 19.46 -22.10
N ASP A 214 -30.06 20.22 -21.18
CA ASP A 214 -30.40 21.63 -20.96
C ASP A 214 -30.04 22.47 -22.20
N THR A 215 -28.87 22.24 -22.82
CA THR A 215 -28.44 22.97 -24.02
C THR A 215 -29.29 22.61 -25.24
N LEU A 216 -29.75 21.37 -25.38
CA LEU A 216 -30.65 20.95 -26.46
C LEU A 216 -32.08 21.49 -26.26
N LEU A 217 -32.54 21.60 -25.00
CA LEU A 217 -33.82 22.20 -24.67
C LEU A 217 -33.83 23.73 -24.91
N GLU A 218 -32.68 24.38 -24.63
CA GLU A 218 -32.53 25.85 -24.85
C GLU A 218 -32.43 26.19 -26.34
N LYS A 219 -31.89 25.29 -27.15
CA LYS A 219 -31.88 25.42 -28.64
C LYS A 219 -33.10 24.78 -29.26
N SER A 220 -34.32 25.15 -28.87
CA SER A 220 -35.60 24.72 -29.45
C SER A 220 -35.52 24.66 -30.99
N ILE A 221 -35.05 23.59 -31.56
CA ILE A 221 -35.11 23.30 -32.97
C ILE A 221 -36.29 22.34 -33.14
N PRO A 222 -37.41 22.81 -33.70
CA PRO A 222 -38.48 21.90 -34.06
C PRO A 222 -38.06 21.08 -35.28
N TYR A 223 -38.27 19.79 -35.19
CA TYR A 223 -38.09 18.83 -36.27
C TYR A 223 -36.66 18.57 -36.73
N LEU A 224 -35.98 17.66 -36.07
CA LEU A 224 -35.05 16.77 -36.77
C LEU A 224 -35.44 15.33 -36.45
N GLU A 225 -35.81 14.61 -37.52
CA GLU A 225 -36.01 13.17 -37.55
C GLU A 225 -34.84 12.46 -36.89
N GLU A 226 -35.14 11.52 -36.01
CA GLU A 226 -34.19 10.66 -35.34
C GLU A 226 -33.42 9.77 -36.32
N THR A 227 -32.41 10.29 -36.95
CA THR A 227 -31.35 9.46 -37.48
C THR A 227 -30.35 9.23 -36.35
N HIS A 228 -30.19 7.98 -35.96
CA HIS A 228 -29.42 7.48 -34.82
C HIS A 228 -27.93 7.88 -34.81
N ASP A 229 -27.45 8.68 -35.74
CA ASP A 229 -26.04 8.95 -35.98
C ASP A 229 -25.56 10.37 -35.64
N ASP A 230 -26.47 11.30 -35.34
CA ASP A 230 -26.14 12.73 -35.12
C ASP A 230 -26.02 13.17 -33.65
N ARG A 231 -25.89 12.23 -32.71
CA ARG A 231 -25.75 12.61 -31.30
C ARG A 231 -24.40 13.30 -31.06
N PRO A 232 -24.37 14.45 -30.32
CA PRO A 232 -23.13 15.16 -30.06
C PRO A 232 -22.15 14.32 -29.27
N VAL A 233 -20.91 14.24 -29.74
CA VAL A 233 -19.81 13.55 -29.07
C VAL A 233 -19.19 14.51 -28.05
N ILE A 234 -19.31 14.19 -26.77
CA ILE A 234 -18.77 14.98 -25.68
C ILE A 234 -17.47 14.37 -25.17
N ARG A 235 -16.45 15.19 -25.05
CA ARG A 235 -15.17 14.83 -24.43
C ARG A 235 -15.08 15.44 -23.04
N PRO A 236 -14.99 14.63 -21.96
CA PRO A 236 -14.78 15.14 -20.62
C PRO A 236 -13.48 15.95 -20.49
N HIS A 237 -13.46 16.92 -19.59
CA HIS A 237 -12.27 17.74 -19.36
C HIS A 237 -11.10 16.87 -18.88
N TYR A 238 -9.91 17.02 -19.48
CA TYR A 238 -8.71 16.21 -19.23
C TYR A 238 -8.25 16.17 -17.77
N MET A 239 -8.61 17.15 -16.94
CA MET A 239 -8.25 17.22 -15.50
C MET A 239 -9.13 16.32 -14.61
N LEU A 240 -10.31 15.90 -15.08
CA LEU A 240 -11.25 15.13 -14.28
C LEU A 240 -10.67 13.77 -13.90
N GLU A 241 -10.06 13.11 -14.85
CA GLU A 241 -9.51 11.79 -14.65
C GLU A 241 -8.35 11.74 -13.64
N PRO A 242 -7.31 12.59 -13.73
CA PRO A 242 -6.29 12.69 -12.69
C PRO A 242 -6.84 13.07 -11.32
N MET A 243 -7.90 13.90 -11.26
CA MET A 243 -8.55 14.28 -10.02
C MET A 243 -9.26 13.09 -9.37
N PHE A 244 -10.01 12.30 -10.13
CA PHE A 244 -10.65 11.08 -9.62
C PHE A 244 -9.62 10.03 -9.21
N LEU A 245 -8.50 9.92 -9.91
CA LEU A 245 -7.40 9.05 -9.54
C LEU A 245 -6.78 9.44 -8.20
N LEU A 246 -6.57 10.74 -7.96
CA LEU A 246 -6.12 11.26 -6.66
C LEU A 246 -7.12 10.95 -5.55
N LEU A 247 -8.41 11.23 -5.78
CA LEU A 247 -9.49 10.93 -4.84
C LEU A 247 -9.56 9.43 -4.54
N ALA A 248 -9.43 8.58 -5.55
CA ALA A 248 -9.39 7.15 -5.39
C ALA A 248 -8.21 6.71 -4.50
N GLY A 249 -7.01 7.27 -4.72
CA GLY A 249 -5.84 6.97 -3.91
C GLY A 249 -5.99 7.40 -2.46
N VAL A 250 -6.52 8.59 -2.22
CA VAL A 250 -6.78 9.11 -0.87
C VAL A 250 -7.84 8.27 -0.14
N SER A 251 -8.99 8.04 -0.76
CA SER A 251 -10.09 7.28 -0.17
C SER A 251 -9.71 5.82 0.10
N ALA A 252 -9.04 5.16 -0.85
CA ALA A 252 -8.53 3.80 -0.69
C ALA A 252 -7.51 3.69 0.46
N SER A 253 -6.59 4.67 0.57
CA SER A 253 -5.64 4.72 1.69
C SER A 253 -6.32 4.85 3.03
N ILE A 254 -7.29 5.75 3.17
CA ILE A 254 -8.01 5.96 4.43
C ILE A 254 -8.81 4.71 4.78
N SER A 255 -9.56 4.15 3.83
CA SER A 255 -10.40 2.97 4.04
C SER A 255 -9.56 1.74 4.42
N SER A 256 -8.43 1.52 3.75
CA SER A 256 -7.54 0.40 4.11
C SER A 256 -6.90 0.58 5.48
N GLN A 257 -6.55 1.83 5.87
CA GLN A 257 -6.00 2.12 7.20
C GLN A 257 -7.00 1.87 8.34
N LEU A 258 -8.30 2.07 8.11
CA LEU A 258 -9.34 1.74 9.09
C LEU A 258 -9.29 0.26 9.50
N ILE A 259 -8.92 -0.62 8.57
CA ILE A 259 -8.79 -2.06 8.82
C ILE A 259 -7.38 -2.44 9.28
N GLN A 260 -6.36 -1.89 8.63
CA GLN A 260 -4.97 -2.30 8.89
C GLN A 260 -4.42 -1.75 10.21
N HIS A 261 -4.78 -0.52 10.61
CA HIS A 261 -4.23 0.10 11.80
C HIS A 261 -4.54 -0.69 13.10
N PRO A 262 -5.79 -1.07 13.39
CA PRO A 262 -6.09 -1.88 14.57
C PRO A 262 -5.39 -3.23 14.56
N LEU A 263 -5.28 -3.89 13.40
CA LEU A 263 -4.57 -5.15 13.26
C LEU A 263 -3.06 -4.99 13.44
N THR A 264 -2.49 -3.86 13.02
CA THR A 264 -1.08 -3.53 13.23
C THR A 264 -0.76 -3.34 14.71
N GLU A 265 -1.62 -2.63 15.48
CA GLU A 265 -1.42 -2.46 16.92
C GLU A 265 -1.46 -3.81 17.67
N LEU A 266 -2.37 -4.72 17.28
CA LEU A 266 -2.42 -6.08 17.83
C LEU A 266 -1.18 -6.89 17.43
N GLN A 267 -0.77 -6.78 16.18
CA GLN A 267 0.40 -7.47 15.62
C GLN A 267 1.70 -7.03 16.31
N ASP A 268 1.86 -5.74 16.61
CA ASP A 268 3.04 -5.21 17.29
C ASP A 268 3.18 -5.79 18.71
N VAL A 269 2.07 -5.95 19.43
CA VAL A 269 2.07 -6.60 20.76
C VAL A 269 2.44 -8.08 20.63
N HIS A 270 1.86 -8.76 19.64
CA HIS A 270 2.14 -10.18 19.39
C HIS A 270 3.60 -10.42 19.01
N TYR A 271 4.16 -9.57 18.18
CA TYR A 271 5.55 -9.67 17.76
C TYR A 271 6.54 -9.48 18.90
N ARG A 272 6.32 -8.50 19.79
CA ARG A 272 7.13 -8.34 21.01
C ARG A 272 7.06 -9.58 21.90
N ARG A 273 5.91 -10.25 21.92
CA ARG A 273 5.76 -11.49 22.69
C ARG A 273 6.54 -12.64 22.06
N LEU A 274 6.46 -12.80 20.73
CA LEU A 274 7.24 -13.81 20.02
C LEU A 274 8.74 -13.60 20.21
N GLU A 275 9.22 -12.36 20.16
CA GLU A 275 10.62 -12.03 20.44
C GLU A 275 11.05 -12.47 21.84
N ALA A 276 10.21 -12.22 22.85
CA ALA A 276 10.47 -12.66 24.23
C ALA A 276 10.52 -14.19 24.36
N LEU A 277 9.62 -14.90 23.67
CA LEU A 277 9.59 -16.37 23.67
C LEU A 277 10.81 -16.97 22.96
N ASP A 278 11.24 -16.39 21.86
CA ASP A 278 12.44 -16.85 21.15
C ASP A 278 13.70 -16.65 21.99
N PHE A 279 13.75 -15.56 22.77
CA PHE A 279 14.84 -15.34 23.71
C PHE A 279 14.86 -16.38 24.83
N GLN A 280 13.69 -16.74 25.38
CA GLN A 280 13.58 -17.80 26.38
C GLN A 280 13.90 -19.19 25.81
N ALA A 281 13.46 -19.50 24.58
CA ALA A 281 13.73 -20.77 23.93
C ALA A 281 15.23 -21.01 23.64
N HIS A 282 16.02 -19.95 23.52
CA HIS A 282 17.47 -20.05 23.36
C HIS A 282 18.17 -20.55 24.63
N TYR A 283 17.55 -20.39 25.81
CA TYR A 283 18.03 -20.89 27.10
C TYR A 283 17.46 -22.28 27.44
N ASP A 284 16.28 -22.63 26.91
CA ASP A 284 15.59 -23.90 27.19
C ASP A 284 15.83 -24.91 26.08
N SER A 285 16.63 -25.91 26.33
CA SER A 285 17.09 -26.93 25.35
C SER A 285 16.01 -27.94 24.92
N GLN A 286 14.70 -27.68 25.12
CA GLN A 286 13.65 -28.64 24.78
C GLN A 286 12.85 -28.24 23.53
N PRO A 287 13.05 -28.90 22.36
CA PRO A 287 12.36 -28.56 21.11
C PRO A 287 10.89 -29.04 21.01
N SER A 288 10.42 -29.89 21.90
CA SER A 288 9.18 -30.66 21.71
C SER A 288 7.85 -29.88 21.82
N HIS A 289 7.85 -28.59 22.21
CA HIS A 289 6.61 -27.84 22.46
C HIS A 289 6.53 -26.47 21.76
N VAL A 290 7.30 -26.25 20.71
CA VAL A 290 7.39 -24.95 20.03
C VAL A 290 6.05 -24.48 19.48
N VAL A 291 5.30 -25.35 18.80
CA VAL A 291 3.99 -25.02 18.21
C VAL A 291 2.97 -24.63 19.27
N ARG A 292 2.96 -25.38 20.40
CA ARG A 292 2.04 -25.10 21.53
C ARG A 292 2.37 -23.77 22.21
N ARG A 293 3.67 -23.43 22.31
CA ARG A 293 4.13 -22.13 22.84
C ARG A 293 3.66 -20.97 21.95
N TYR A 294 3.76 -21.11 20.61
CA TYR A 294 3.26 -20.09 19.70
C TYR A 294 1.74 -19.95 19.73
N TYR A 295 0.99 -21.01 19.94
CA TYR A 295 -0.46 -20.94 20.15
C TYR A 295 -0.81 -20.17 21.43
N HIS A 296 -0.20 -20.51 22.56
CA HIS A 296 -0.39 -19.77 23.81
C HIS A 296 0.04 -18.30 23.72
N ALA A 297 0.99 -17.97 22.83
CA ALA A 297 1.37 -16.58 22.58
C ALA A 297 0.21 -15.70 22.09
N TYR A 298 -0.75 -16.25 21.34
CA TYR A 298 -1.95 -15.51 20.93
C TYR A 298 -2.88 -15.21 22.11
N GLU A 299 -3.10 -16.19 22.98
CA GLU A 299 -3.94 -16.01 24.19
C GLU A 299 -3.34 -14.95 25.10
N GLU A 300 -2.04 -15.02 25.34
CA GLU A 300 -1.32 -14.04 26.18
C GLU A 300 -1.27 -12.66 25.53
N THR A 301 -1.13 -12.59 24.19
CA THR A 301 -1.22 -11.33 23.45
C THR A 301 -2.58 -10.68 23.64
N PHE A 302 -3.66 -11.45 23.51
CA PHE A 302 -5.02 -10.93 23.72
C PHE A 302 -5.24 -10.47 25.17
N ALA A 303 -4.75 -11.22 26.16
CA ALA A 303 -4.79 -10.83 27.56
C ALA A 303 -4.03 -9.52 27.81
N GLN A 304 -2.85 -9.36 27.21
CA GLN A 304 -2.07 -8.13 27.29
C GLN A 304 -2.76 -6.95 26.61
N CYS A 305 -3.35 -7.15 25.43
CA CYS A 305 -4.14 -6.13 24.74
C CYS A 305 -5.34 -5.69 25.58
N LYS A 306 -6.00 -6.61 26.29
CA LYS A 306 -7.10 -6.29 27.22
C LYS A 306 -6.66 -5.38 28.36
N ILE A 307 -5.47 -5.62 28.91
CA ILE A 307 -4.87 -4.76 29.94
C ILE A 307 -4.55 -3.37 29.39
N LEU A 308 -3.92 -3.31 28.21
CA LEU A 308 -3.60 -2.04 27.52
C LEU A 308 -4.85 -1.25 27.15
N ALA A 309 -5.90 -1.92 26.69
CA ALA A 309 -7.19 -1.31 26.40
C ALA A 309 -7.85 -0.71 27.66
N LYS A 310 -7.80 -1.42 28.81
CA LYS A 310 -8.29 -0.87 30.09
C LYS A 310 -7.50 0.38 30.50
N ARG A 311 -6.17 0.37 30.38
CA ARG A 311 -5.32 1.54 30.68
C ARG A 311 -5.58 2.72 29.76
N ALA A 312 -5.90 2.48 28.48
CA ALA A 312 -6.22 3.52 27.51
C ALA A 312 -7.64 4.08 27.65
N GLY A 313 -8.48 3.49 28.51
CA GLY A 313 -9.88 3.91 28.68
C GLY A 313 -10.83 3.33 27.63
N GLY A 314 -10.55 2.12 27.14
CA GLY A 314 -11.38 1.33 26.24
C GLY A 314 -10.68 0.85 24.97
N TRP A 315 -11.24 -0.20 24.36
CA TRP A 315 -10.70 -0.82 23.15
C TRP A 315 -10.57 0.16 22.00
N ARG A 316 -11.60 0.98 21.74
CA ARG A 316 -11.58 1.96 20.65
C ARG A 316 -10.45 2.97 20.76
N LYS A 317 -10.20 3.48 21.97
CA LYS A 317 -9.11 4.44 22.22
C LYS A 317 -7.73 3.80 22.10
N TYR A 318 -7.63 2.50 22.42
CA TYR A 318 -6.38 1.75 22.31
C TYR A 318 -6.03 1.46 20.86
N ILE A 319 -6.92 0.80 20.09
CA ILE A 319 -6.62 0.30 18.75
C ILE A 319 -6.56 1.40 17.68
N TYR A 320 -7.18 2.57 17.89
CA TYR A 320 -7.11 3.74 17.01
C TYR A 320 -6.20 4.84 17.53
N ARG A 321 -5.35 4.52 18.51
CA ARG A 321 -4.36 5.47 19.03
C ARG A 321 -3.37 5.85 17.93
N GLY A 322 -3.27 7.16 17.63
CA GLY A 322 -2.37 7.67 16.58
C GLY A 322 -2.85 7.43 15.14
N PHE A 323 -4.03 6.84 14.92
CA PHE A 323 -4.61 6.57 13.61
C PHE A 323 -4.53 7.78 12.67
N PHE A 324 -5.00 8.93 13.10
CA PHE A 324 -5.03 10.14 12.27
C PHE A 324 -3.63 10.55 11.79
N MET A 325 -2.65 10.55 12.68
CA MET A 325 -1.28 10.92 12.34
C MET A 325 -0.62 9.90 11.39
N ASN A 326 -0.88 8.61 11.58
CA ASN A 326 -0.39 7.57 10.70
C ASN A 326 -1.03 7.65 9.32
N THR A 327 -2.34 7.91 9.26
CA THR A 327 -3.08 8.06 8.00
C THR A 327 -2.57 9.27 7.22
N ILE A 328 -2.42 10.45 7.84
CA ILE A 328 -1.87 11.64 7.17
C ILE A 328 -0.47 11.40 6.61
N LYS A 329 0.38 10.66 7.31
CA LYS A 329 1.74 10.34 6.83
C LYS A 329 1.71 9.37 5.64
N GLN A 330 0.73 8.48 5.58
CA GLN A 330 0.67 7.41 4.58
C GLN A 330 -0.07 7.82 3.30
N VAL A 331 -1.15 8.60 3.39
CA VAL A 331 -1.99 9.00 2.26
C VAL A 331 -1.19 9.63 1.10
N PRO A 332 -0.31 10.62 1.29
CA PRO A 332 0.44 11.21 0.18
C PRO A 332 1.33 10.20 -0.54
N SER A 333 1.95 9.31 0.22
CA SER A 333 2.83 8.27 -0.29
C SER A 333 2.08 7.26 -1.17
N THR A 334 0.93 6.79 -0.70
CA THR A 334 0.10 5.80 -1.43
C THR A 334 -0.52 6.40 -2.68
N SER A 335 -1.05 7.61 -2.58
CA SER A 335 -1.66 8.31 -3.72
C SER A 335 -0.64 8.58 -4.83
N ALA A 336 0.57 9.02 -4.47
CA ALA A 336 1.65 9.22 -5.44
C ALA A 336 2.05 7.92 -6.16
N GLY A 337 2.16 6.80 -5.42
CA GLY A 337 2.47 5.49 -6.00
C GLY A 337 1.42 5.02 -7.01
N LEU A 338 0.15 5.20 -6.67
CA LEU A 338 -0.95 4.83 -7.56
C LEU A 338 -0.99 5.66 -8.83
N ILE A 339 -0.70 6.95 -8.76
CA ILE A 339 -0.62 7.81 -9.95
C ILE A 339 0.51 7.36 -10.86
N VAL A 340 1.70 7.09 -10.30
CA VAL A 340 2.83 6.59 -11.09
C VAL A 340 2.47 5.23 -11.72
N PHE A 341 1.86 4.32 -10.96
CA PHE A 341 1.40 3.03 -11.47
C PHE A 341 0.41 3.21 -12.62
N GLU A 342 -0.60 4.06 -12.48
CA GLU A 342 -1.60 4.29 -13.52
C GLU A 342 -1.00 4.98 -14.75
N VAL A 343 -0.08 5.92 -14.58
CA VAL A 343 0.63 6.56 -15.70
C VAL A 343 1.49 5.55 -16.47
N VAL A 344 2.20 4.67 -15.75
CA VAL A 344 3.00 3.60 -16.36
C VAL A 344 2.09 2.60 -17.08
N ARG A 345 1.02 2.16 -16.43
CA ARG A 345 0.04 1.25 -17.01
C ARG A 345 -0.52 1.80 -18.32
N ARG A 346 -0.91 3.09 -18.35
CA ARG A 346 -1.43 3.74 -19.56
C ARG A 346 -0.39 3.89 -20.66
N LYS A 347 0.86 4.16 -20.30
CA LYS A 347 1.94 4.31 -21.27
C LYS A 347 2.28 2.99 -21.97
N TYR A 348 2.12 1.87 -21.28
CA TYR A 348 2.44 0.53 -21.79
C TYR A 348 1.21 -0.30 -22.16
N SER A 349 -0.03 0.23 -22.02
CA SER A 349 -1.22 -0.41 -22.56
C SER A 349 -1.22 -0.32 -24.08
N PHE A 350 -1.66 -1.38 -24.73
CA PHE A 350 -1.82 -1.41 -26.19
C PHE A 350 -2.89 -0.40 -26.62
N GLU A 351 -2.69 0.17 -27.84
CA GLU A 351 -3.31 1.40 -28.30
C GLU A 351 -4.83 1.35 -28.50
N ASN A 352 -5.45 2.51 -28.25
CA ASN A 352 -6.56 3.12 -29.00
C ASN A 352 -7.92 2.43 -29.07
N GLU A 353 -8.39 1.79 -28.01
CA GLU A 353 -9.82 1.61 -27.89
C GLU A 353 -10.45 2.84 -27.25
N GLU A 354 -10.99 3.72 -28.09
CA GLU A 354 -11.89 4.77 -27.68
C GLU A 354 -13.17 4.12 -27.17
N VAL A 355 -13.43 4.21 -25.86
CA VAL A 355 -14.68 3.70 -25.29
C VAL A 355 -15.76 4.74 -25.48
N MET A 356 -16.72 4.45 -26.36
CA MET A 356 -17.94 5.26 -26.52
C MET A 356 -19.03 4.76 -25.57
N ILE A 357 -19.52 5.66 -24.74
CA ILE A 357 -20.66 5.40 -23.88
C ILE A 357 -21.88 6.09 -24.51
N ASN A 358 -22.86 5.28 -24.92
CA ASN A 358 -24.12 5.80 -25.41
C ASN A 358 -25.03 6.15 -24.25
N HIS A 359 -25.26 7.43 -24.03
CA HIS A 359 -26.29 7.94 -23.13
C HIS A 359 -27.52 8.35 -23.97
N ALA A 360 -28.70 8.45 -23.33
CA ALA A 360 -29.96 8.75 -24.02
C ALA A 360 -29.84 9.95 -25.00
N ASP A 361 -29.14 11.00 -24.61
CA ASP A 361 -29.07 12.26 -25.35
C ASP A 361 -27.68 12.60 -25.94
N ALA A 362 -26.62 11.82 -25.63
CA ALA A 362 -25.26 12.12 -26.09
C ALA A 362 -24.36 10.87 -26.15
N ARG A 363 -23.31 10.92 -26.97
CA ARG A 363 -22.22 9.95 -26.97
C ARG A 363 -21.04 10.54 -26.18
N ILE A 364 -20.62 9.87 -25.12
CA ILE A 364 -19.48 10.31 -24.31
C ILE A 364 -18.25 9.52 -24.75
N LEU A 365 -17.26 10.21 -25.30
CA LEU A 365 -16.00 9.62 -25.70
C LEU A 365 -15.00 9.70 -24.55
N LEU A 366 -14.63 8.56 -24.02
CA LEU A 366 -13.58 8.44 -23.00
C LEU A 366 -12.26 8.12 -23.74
N THR A 367 -11.36 9.10 -23.83
CA THR A 367 -10.03 8.97 -24.43
C THR A 367 -8.96 8.61 -23.42
#